data_fafdd97b82fb234509a2234bd1d21da9
#
_entry.id   fafdd97b82fb234509a2234bd1d21da9
#
_cell.length_a   1.000
_cell.length_b   1.000
_cell.length_c   1.000
_cell.angle_alpha   90.00
_cell.angle_beta   90.00
_cell.angle_gamma   90.00
#
_symmetry.space_group_name_H-M   'P 1'
#
loop_
_entity.id
_entity.type
_entity.pdbx_description
1 polymer ?
#
loop_
_entity_poly.entity_id
_entity_poly.type
_entity_poly.pdbx_seq_one_letter_code
_entity_poly.pdbx_strand_id
1 'polypeptide(L)'
;FGLVGSLAVSGVSSNRPGVRVNTLLEFLGIADENLQTQVSILGLIAASVLVFKSFASLYLSKRTLFFLSRRSAIISRILLNKLLDQEMLRVRGRTIQETIFALTAGVQAVTLSILGASLLLIADIFLIVAFSISLFLVDTLVAILSLTLFSTIGILMYSLMHRKAQRLGELATKLEISSSDKISEVVSCYRELSVKNRRNFYAQEIGEMRHSIAEAGANLGVMSLLSKYIMEITMVVGGLAIGAAQFIAQPATRAVAVISIFLISSARIAPAILRIQTGLITIRTNIGTAKPTLDLIEEYLKEGIADLDPVEGYKGREYFKHTGFSSHVTASNVSFTYPNRKKEVISNLELNIKEGEFVGIVGPSGSGKTTLVDLLLGVIHPEFGAIKISGSNPAEIIQKWPGAIAYVPQETSIINGSIKENICLGYLASEVPDEVIIELLRDVQLEEFLTLPGGIHSSTGERGSKLSGGQKQRIGLARALFTNPKLLVLDEATSALDATTEKKITSFLTSIKGTLTIIVIAHRLSTVKDADKVIYMKGGRVLGEGSFEELRG
;
A
#
# COMPACT_ATOMS: atom_id res chain seq x y z
N PHE A 1 35.21 -12.58 28.40
CA PHE A 1 34.79 -12.16 29.75
C PHE A 1 34.72 -13.35 30.71
N GLY A 2 34.13 -14.49 30.34
CA GLY A 2 34.12 -15.69 31.20
C GLY A 2 35.52 -16.17 31.55
N LEU A 3 36.44 -16.17 30.59
CA LEU A 3 37.85 -16.50 30.80
C LEU A 3 38.57 -15.48 31.70
N VAL A 4 38.30 -14.17 31.52
CA VAL A 4 38.86 -13.11 32.36
C VAL A 4 38.34 -13.25 33.78
N GLY A 5 37.02 -13.53 33.95
CA GLY A 5 36.42 -13.78 35.26
C GLY A 5 36.94 -15.04 35.92
N SER A 6 37.13 -16.14 35.18
CA SER A 6 37.69 -17.38 35.74
C SER A 6 39.19 -17.23 36.13
N LEU A 7 39.97 -16.49 35.35
CA LEU A 7 41.34 -16.14 35.65
C LEU A 7 41.46 -15.25 36.90
N ALA A 8 40.62 -14.21 37.04
CA ALA A 8 40.60 -13.35 38.19
C ALA A 8 40.25 -14.10 39.49
N VAL A 9 39.28 -15.04 39.43
CA VAL A 9 38.87 -15.86 40.55
C VAL A 9 39.85 -16.99 40.88
N SER A 10 40.37 -17.70 39.86
CA SER A 10 41.34 -18.76 40.06
C SER A 10 42.72 -18.25 40.42
N GLY A 11 43.10 -17.05 39.97
CA GLY A 11 44.36 -16.39 40.33
C GLY A 11 44.42 -15.95 41.78
N VAL A 12 43.28 -15.69 42.43
CA VAL A 12 43.18 -15.36 43.88
C VAL A 12 43.27 -16.63 44.73
N SER A 13 42.86 -17.81 44.23
CA SER A 13 42.76 -19.05 45.00
C SER A 13 43.85 -20.10 44.73
N SER A 14 44.48 -20.06 43.54
CA SER A 14 45.59 -20.96 43.17
C SER A 14 46.44 -20.27 42.12
N ASN A 15 47.74 -20.16 42.37
CA ASN A 15 48.70 -19.49 41.44
C ASN A 15 48.82 -20.13 40.04
N ARG A 16 47.86 -20.92 39.58
CA ARG A 16 47.86 -21.57 38.24
C ARG A 16 46.49 -21.43 37.56
N PRO A 17 46.46 -20.92 36.33
CA PRO A 17 45.24 -20.91 35.51
C PRO A 17 44.78 -22.33 35.16
N GLY A 18 43.49 -22.54 35.00
CA GLY A 18 42.96 -23.84 34.56
C GLY A 18 43.53 -24.28 33.21
N VAL A 19 43.68 -25.59 32.99
CA VAL A 19 44.35 -26.19 31.80
C VAL A 19 43.89 -25.58 30.48
N ARG A 20 42.62 -25.32 30.30
CA ARG A 20 42.05 -24.74 29.06
C ARG A 20 42.37 -23.25 28.87
N VAL A 21 42.53 -22.51 29.97
CA VAL A 21 42.97 -21.11 29.92
C VAL A 21 44.44 -21.01 29.57
N ASN A 22 45.23 -21.94 30.09
CA ASN A 22 46.66 -22.01 29.83
C ASN A 22 46.95 -22.26 28.34
N THR A 23 46.23 -23.15 27.68
CA THR A 23 46.39 -23.42 26.23
C THR A 23 46.09 -22.15 25.40
N LEU A 24 45.17 -21.33 25.83
CA LEU A 24 44.81 -20.06 25.15
C LEU A 24 45.84 -18.96 25.40
N LEU A 25 46.43 -18.92 26.60
CA LEU A 25 47.53 -18.03 26.95
C LEU A 25 48.83 -18.41 26.20
N GLU A 26 49.09 -19.70 26.06
CA GLU A 26 50.19 -20.24 25.23
C GLU A 26 50.01 -19.88 23.75
N PHE A 27 48.78 -20.02 23.20
CA PHE A 27 48.47 -19.63 21.81
C PHE A 27 48.67 -18.12 21.58
N LEU A 28 48.39 -17.28 22.59
CA LEU A 28 48.62 -15.84 22.54
C LEU A 28 50.06 -15.43 22.88
N GLY A 29 50.91 -16.36 23.30
CA GLY A 29 52.29 -16.10 23.65
C GLY A 29 52.48 -15.30 24.95
N ILE A 30 51.51 -15.34 25.85
CA ILE A 30 51.48 -14.58 27.12
C ILE A 30 51.41 -15.50 28.36
N ALA A 31 51.66 -16.79 28.19
CA ALA A 31 51.56 -17.77 29.28
C ALA A 31 52.58 -17.51 30.40
N ASP A 32 53.77 -16.98 30.08
CA ASP A 32 54.88 -16.73 31.01
C ASP A 32 54.81 -15.35 31.69
N GLU A 33 53.82 -14.51 31.31
CA GLU A 33 53.67 -13.17 31.84
C GLU A 33 52.96 -13.17 33.23
N ASN A 34 53.12 -12.07 33.98
CA ASN A 34 52.43 -11.89 35.25
C ASN A 34 50.90 -11.90 35.09
N LEU A 35 50.17 -12.43 36.08
CA LEU A 35 48.73 -12.51 36.09
C LEU A 35 48.04 -11.16 35.76
N GLN A 36 48.57 -10.05 36.26
CA GLN A 36 48.05 -8.71 35.97
C GLN A 36 48.18 -8.36 34.47
N THR A 37 49.31 -8.68 33.86
CA THR A 37 49.56 -8.46 32.42
C THR A 37 48.65 -9.35 31.58
N GLN A 38 48.52 -10.64 31.94
CA GLN A 38 47.62 -11.58 31.24
C GLN A 38 46.16 -11.11 31.24
N VAL A 39 45.64 -10.70 32.42
CA VAL A 39 44.27 -10.18 32.58
C VAL A 39 44.06 -8.88 31.81
N SER A 40 45.05 -7.99 31.81
CA SER A 40 45.00 -6.71 31.09
C SER A 40 44.95 -6.90 29.59
N ILE A 41 45.83 -7.76 29.03
CA ILE A 41 45.87 -8.06 27.59
C ILE A 41 44.57 -8.74 27.15
N LEU A 42 44.12 -9.77 27.87
CA LEU A 42 42.83 -10.44 27.55
C LEU A 42 41.63 -9.49 27.67
N GLY A 43 41.64 -8.60 28.67
CA GLY A 43 40.61 -7.56 28.82
C GLY A 43 40.59 -6.60 27.63
N LEU A 44 41.77 -6.17 27.16
CA LEU A 44 41.89 -5.25 26.03
C LEU A 44 41.47 -5.93 24.70
N ILE A 45 41.83 -7.19 24.49
CA ILE A 45 41.40 -7.99 23.34
C ILE A 45 39.86 -8.15 23.40
N ALA A 46 39.28 -8.51 24.54
CA ALA A 46 37.85 -8.66 24.70
C ALA A 46 37.09 -7.35 24.46
N ALA A 47 37.62 -6.22 24.94
CA ALA A 47 37.04 -4.89 24.68
C ALA A 47 37.11 -4.55 23.18
N SER A 48 38.26 -4.78 22.53
CA SER A 48 38.43 -4.52 21.09
C SER A 48 37.46 -5.34 20.23
N VAL A 49 37.30 -6.64 20.55
CA VAL A 49 36.34 -7.53 19.87
C VAL A 49 34.92 -7.08 20.07
N LEU A 50 34.53 -6.60 21.26
CA LEU A 50 33.21 -6.05 21.53
C LEU A 50 32.93 -4.76 20.75
N VAL A 51 33.91 -3.86 20.69
CA VAL A 51 33.82 -2.63 19.91
C VAL A 51 33.66 -2.96 18.44
N PHE A 52 34.52 -3.84 17.89
CA PHE A 52 34.43 -4.29 16.49
C PHE A 52 33.07 -4.95 16.20
N LYS A 53 32.62 -5.88 17.06
CA LYS A 53 31.28 -6.50 16.97
C LYS A 53 30.16 -5.45 16.89
N SER A 54 30.24 -4.42 17.76
CA SER A 54 29.19 -3.39 17.82
C SER A 54 29.13 -2.57 16.54
N PHE A 55 30.27 -2.15 15.99
CA PHE A 55 30.35 -1.47 14.71
C PHE A 55 29.89 -2.35 13.55
N ALA A 56 30.33 -3.60 13.48
CA ALA A 56 29.90 -4.56 12.47
C ALA A 56 28.40 -4.81 12.53
N SER A 57 27.83 -5.00 13.74
CA SER A 57 26.39 -5.18 13.94
C SER A 57 25.61 -3.95 13.48
N LEU A 58 26.06 -2.75 13.84
CA LEU A 58 25.44 -1.50 13.40
C LEU A 58 25.45 -1.36 11.87
N TYR A 59 26.61 -1.63 11.24
CA TYR A 59 26.77 -1.56 9.80
C TYR A 59 25.84 -2.56 9.07
N LEU A 60 25.81 -3.82 9.52
CA LEU A 60 24.96 -4.86 8.95
C LEU A 60 23.48 -4.54 9.15
N SER A 61 23.07 -4.11 10.35
CA SER A 61 21.70 -3.71 10.64
C SER A 61 21.25 -2.54 9.77
N LYS A 62 22.11 -1.52 9.62
CA LYS A 62 21.85 -0.39 8.71
C LYS A 62 21.64 -0.89 7.28
N ARG A 63 22.54 -1.72 6.76
CA ARG A 63 22.47 -2.26 5.39
C ARG A 63 21.20 -3.08 5.18
N THR A 64 20.83 -3.92 6.13
CA THR A 64 19.59 -4.73 6.10
C THR A 64 18.34 -3.86 6.09
N LEU A 65 18.25 -2.86 6.98
CA LEU A 65 17.10 -1.96 7.04
C LEU A 65 16.93 -1.17 5.74
N PHE A 66 18.02 -0.60 5.19
CA PHE A 66 17.97 0.10 3.91
C PHE A 66 17.57 -0.82 2.75
N PHE A 67 18.06 -2.07 2.74
CA PHE A 67 17.68 -3.06 1.73
C PHE A 67 16.19 -3.38 1.81
N LEU A 68 15.69 -3.70 3.00
CA LEU A 68 14.26 -4.01 3.21
C LEU A 68 13.35 -2.82 2.88
N SER A 69 13.76 -1.60 3.27
CA SER A 69 13.00 -0.38 2.95
C SER A 69 12.91 -0.13 1.44
N ARG A 70 14.02 -0.31 0.71
CA ARG A 70 14.00 -0.21 -0.76
C ARG A 70 13.11 -1.29 -1.39
N ARG A 71 13.16 -2.52 -0.88
CA ARG A 71 12.28 -3.61 -1.34
C ARG A 71 10.82 -3.32 -1.04
N SER A 72 10.52 -2.73 0.12
CA SER A 72 9.16 -2.26 0.44
C SER A 72 8.63 -1.31 -0.63
N ALA A 73 9.40 -0.29 -1.02
CA ALA A 73 9.00 0.66 -2.05
C ALA A 73 8.79 -0.01 -3.44
N ILE A 74 9.67 -0.96 -3.80
CA ILE A 74 9.54 -1.71 -5.06
C ILE A 74 8.25 -2.56 -5.04
N ILE A 75 7.98 -3.29 -3.95
CA ILE A 75 6.78 -4.12 -3.81
C ILE A 75 5.52 -3.24 -3.87
N SER A 76 5.48 -2.10 -3.15
CA SER A 76 4.38 -1.14 -3.24
C SER A 76 4.13 -0.69 -4.68
N ARG A 77 5.19 -0.37 -5.44
CA ARG A 77 5.08 0.04 -6.85
C ARG A 77 4.52 -1.08 -7.72
N ILE A 78 5.02 -2.31 -7.56
CA ILE A 78 4.54 -3.47 -8.31
C ILE A 78 3.07 -3.74 -8.03
N LEU A 79 2.67 -3.73 -6.75
CA LEU A 79 1.27 -3.93 -6.35
C LEU A 79 0.36 -2.81 -6.87
N LEU A 80 0.81 -1.55 -6.84
CA LEU A 80 0.07 -0.43 -7.38
C LEU A 80 -0.12 -0.56 -8.90
N ASN A 81 0.94 -0.92 -9.63
CA ASN A 81 0.86 -1.13 -11.06
C ASN A 81 -0.14 -2.25 -11.41
N LYS A 82 -0.04 -3.37 -10.69
CA LYS A 82 -0.98 -4.49 -10.85
C LYS A 82 -2.43 -4.12 -10.51
N LEU A 83 -2.63 -3.30 -9.46
CA LEU A 83 -3.96 -2.78 -9.12
C LEU A 83 -4.54 -1.93 -10.27
N LEU A 84 -3.72 -1.08 -10.87
CA LEU A 84 -4.15 -0.20 -11.97
C LEU A 84 -4.38 -0.96 -13.28
N ASP A 85 -3.79 -2.14 -13.44
CA ASP A 85 -3.96 -3.05 -14.58
C ASP A 85 -5.20 -3.98 -14.44
N GLN A 86 -5.86 -3.96 -13.28
CA GLN A 86 -7.03 -4.78 -13.00
C GLN A 86 -8.31 -4.21 -13.61
N GLU A 87 -9.25 -5.11 -13.91
CA GLU A 87 -10.60 -4.71 -14.29
C GLU A 87 -11.26 -3.85 -13.20
N MET A 88 -12.00 -2.83 -13.62
CA MET A 88 -12.68 -1.87 -12.75
C MET A 88 -13.55 -2.53 -11.66
N LEU A 89 -14.19 -3.66 -11.97
CA LEU A 89 -15.05 -4.39 -11.02
C LEU A 89 -14.26 -4.95 -9.83
N ARG A 90 -13.03 -5.42 -10.06
CA ARG A 90 -12.15 -5.93 -8.98
C ARG A 90 -11.61 -4.80 -8.13
N VAL A 91 -11.20 -3.69 -8.74
CA VAL A 91 -10.73 -2.50 -8.01
C VAL A 91 -11.82 -1.97 -7.07
N ARG A 92 -13.08 -1.98 -7.49
CA ARG A 92 -14.24 -1.55 -6.67
C ARG A 92 -14.66 -2.55 -5.59
N GLY A 93 -14.11 -3.75 -5.58
CA GLY A 93 -14.42 -4.78 -4.58
C GLY A 93 -13.89 -4.49 -3.17
N ARG A 94 -12.95 -3.55 -3.01
CA ARG A 94 -12.34 -3.12 -1.75
C ARG A 94 -12.59 -1.64 -1.49
N THR A 95 -12.52 -1.23 -0.21
CA THR A 95 -12.58 0.21 0.10
C THR A 95 -11.26 0.88 -0.29
N ILE A 96 -11.33 2.18 -0.58
CA ILE A 96 -10.13 2.97 -0.91
C ILE A 96 -9.12 2.93 0.25
N GLN A 97 -9.60 3.01 1.49
CA GLN A 97 -8.75 3.00 2.67
C GLN A 97 -8.06 1.65 2.89
N GLU A 98 -8.77 0.54 2.66
CA GLU A 98 -8.17 -0.80 2.69
C GLU A 98 -7.08 -0.95 1.64
N THR A 99 -7.32 -0.45 0.43
CA THR A 99 -6.35 -0.47 -0.66
C THR A 99 -5.11 0.37 -0.34
N ILE A 100 -5.30 1.61 0.15
CA ILE A 100 -4.20 2.47 0.59
C ILE A 100 -3.40 1.78 1.70
N PHE A 101 -4.08 1.21 2.70
CA PHE A 101 -3.45 0.52 3.81
C PHE A 101 -2.64 -0.70 3.32
N ALA A 102 -3.20 -1.50 2.43
CA ALA A 102 -2.53 -2.66 1.85
C ALA A 102 -1.26 -2.30 1.07
N LEU A 103 -1.28 -1.19 0.32
CA LEU A 103 -0.14 -0.72 -0.49
C LEU A 103 0.93 0.03 0.31
N THR A 104 0.63 0.46 1.53
CA THR A 104 1.52 1.28 2.38
C THR A 104 1.92 0.55 3.66
N ALA A 105 1.12 0.68 4.71
CA ALA A 105 1.38 0.10 6.03
C ALA A 105 1.48 -1.43 5.99
N GLY A 106 0.65 -2.09 5.19
CA GLY A 106 0.68 -3.54 5.04
C GLY A 106 1.97 -4.05 4.39
N VAL A 107 2.48 -3.39 3.34
CA VAL A 107 3.78 -3.73 2.73
C VAL A 107 4.93 -3.52 3.71
N GLN A 108 4.89 -2.43 4.51
CA GLN A 108 5.88 -2.19 5.56
C GLN A 108 5.82 -3.27 6.65
N ALA A 109 4.62 -3.71 7.03
CA ALA A 109 4.44 -4.80 7.98
C ALA A 109 5.07 -6.10 7.49
N VAL A 110 4.87 -6.47 6.21
CA VAL A 110 5.50 -7.65 5.61
C VAL A 110 7.02 -7.51 5.58
N THR A 111 7.54 -6.41 5.07
CA THR A 111 8.99 -6.27 4.77
C THR A 111 9.80 -5.89 5.99
N LEU A 112 9.45 -4.79 6.68
CA LEU A 112 10.24 -4.27 7.80
C LEU A 112 9.90 -4.97 9.11
N SER A 113 8.60 -5.17 9.41
CA SER A 113 8.21 -5.73 10.71
C SER A 113 8.37 -7.26 10.74
N ILE A 114 7.87 -8.00 9.76
CA ILE A 114 7.91 -9.47 9.77
C ILE A 114 9.27 -9.96 9.28
N LEU A 115 9.68 -9.65 8.05
CA LEU A 115 10.96 -10.12 7.51
C LEU A 115 12.14 -9.54 8.28
N GLY A 116 12.09 -8.24 8.65
CA GLY A 116 13.13 -7.61 9.46
C GLY A 116 13.30 -8.26 10.82
N ALA A 117 12.19 -8.48 11.56
CA ALA A 117 12.23 -9.20 12.83
C ALA A 117 12.72 -10.64 12.68
N SER A 118 12.31 -11.35 11.60
CA SER A 118 12.75 -12.73 11.33
C SER A 118 14.27 -12.83 11.12
N LEU A 119 14.86 -11.88 10.38
CA LEU A 119 16.31 -11.85 10.18
C LEU A 119 17.06 -11.58 11.49
N LEU A 120 16.55 -10.66 12.34
CA LEU A 120 17.14 -10.41 13.65
C LEU A 120 17.01 -11.61 14.59
N LEU A 121 15.88 -12.32 14.54
CA LEU A 121 15.66 -13.56 15.29
C LEU A 121 16.70 -14.62 14.93
N ILE A 122 16.96 -14.83 13.65
CA ILE A 122 17.98 -15.78 13.18
C ILE A 122 19.34 -15.39 13.76
N ALA A 123 19.71 -14.12 13.71
CA ALA A 123 20.98 -13.62 14.26
C ALA A 123 21.08 -13.84 15.79
N ASP A 124 19.99 -13.56 16.53
CA ASP A 124 19.97 -13.77 17.98
C ASP A 124 20.01 -15.25 18.36
N ILE A 125 19.38 -16.14 17.58
CA ILE A 125 19.46 -17.60 17.77
C ILE A 125 20.91 -18.07 17.58
N PHE A 126 21.58 -17.65 16.51
CA PHE A 126 23.00 -17.97 16.31
C PHE A 126 23.89 -17.46 17.45
N LEU A 127 23.62 -16.26 17.95
CA LEU A 127 24.35 -15.68 19.08
C LEU A 127 24.16 -16.52 20.36
N ILE A 128 22.92 -16.95 20.66
CA ILE A 128 22.64 -17.80 21.81
C ILE A 128 23.35 -19.15 21.66
N VAL A 129 23.30 -19.78 20.51
CA VAL A 129 23.96 -21.06 20.26
C VAL A 129 25.47 -20.94 20.45
N ALA A 130 26.12 -19.95 19.82
CA ALA A 130 27.56 -19.71 19.97
C ALA A 130 27.97 -19.43 21.43
N PHE A 131 27.15 -18.63 22.12
CA PHE A 131 27.40 -18.29 23.54
C PHE A 131 27.17 -19.53 24.44
N SER A 132 26.17 -20.33 24.17
CA SER A 132 25.87 -21.58 24.89
C SER A 132 27.02 -22.58 24.77
N ILE A 133 27.56 -22.79 23.56
CA ILE A 133 28.72 -23.64 23.34
C ILE A 133 29.92 -23.13 24.16
N SER A 134 30.19 -21.81 24.11
CA SER A 134 31.28 -21.20 24.87
C SER A 134 31.07 -21.39 26.39
N LEU A 135 29.85 -21.24 26.90
CA LEU A 135 29.54 -21.42 28.31
C LEU A 135 29.69 -22.89 28.77
N PHE A 136 29.28 -23.85 27.93
CA PHE A 136 29.49 -25.29 28.17
C PHE A 136 30.95 -25.65 28.31
N LEU A 137 31.85 -24.98 27.58
CA LEU A 137 33.29 -25.20 27.68
C LEU A 137 33.89 -24.64 28.97
N VAL A 138 33.27 -23.62 29.58
CA VAL A 138 33.72 -23.00 30.84
C VAL A 138 33.18 -23.75 32.04
N ASP A 139 31.85 -23.88 32.15
CA ASP A 139 31.18 -24.59 33.23
C ASP A 139 29.85 -25.19 32.74
N THR A 140 29.81 -26.52 32.65
CA THR A 140 28.66 -27.26 32.11
C THR A 140 27.42 -27.12 32.98
N LEU A 141 27.57 -27.10 34.32
CA LEU A 141 26.45 -27.00 35.25
C LEU A 141 25.77 -25.62 35.17
N VAL A 142 26.55 -24.54 35.19
CA VAL A 142 26.06 -23.18 35.05
C VAL A 142 25.41 -22.97 33.68
N ALA A 143 25.99 -23.55 32.63
CA ALA A 143 25.42 -23.49 31.28
C ALA A 143 24.01 -24.09 31.23
N ILE A 144 23.84 -25.32 31.75
CA ILE A 144 22.56 -26.01 31.78
C ILE A 144 21.54 -25.22 32.62
N LEU A 145 21.91 -24.83 33.83
CA LEU A 145 21.01 -24.10 34.73
C LEU A 145 20.55 -22.75 34.15
N SER A 146 21.49 -21.98 33.60
CA SER A 146 21.17 -20.67 33.01
C SER A 146 20.29 -20.81 31.77
N LEU A 147 20.62 -21.72 30.83
CA LEU A 147 19.87 -21.92 29.61
C LEU A 147 18.45 -22.47 29.90
N THR A 148 18.33 -23.46 30.77
CA THR A 148 17.02 -24.02 31.13
C THR A 148 16.14 -22.98 31.81
N LEU A 149 16.69 -22.22 32.78
CA LEU A 149 15.94 -21.19 33.50
C LEU A 149 15.40 -20.11 32.56
N PHE A 150 16.27 -19.46 31.78
CA PHE A 150 15.86 -18.37 30.89
C PHE A 150 15.02 -18.83 29.71
N SER A 151 15.31 -20.02 29.12
CA SER A 151 14.51 -20.57 28.03
C SER A 151 13.10 -20.96 28.50
N THR A 152 12.97 -21.59 29.67
CA THR A 152 11.67 -21.95 30.23
C THR A 152 10.80 -20.71 30.47
N ILE A 153 11.36 -19.66 31.06
CA ILE A 153 10.65 -18.39 31.28
C ILE A 153 10.30 -17.73 29.94
N GLY A 154 11.23 -17.70 28.98
CA GLY A 154 10.98 -17.14 27.64
C GLY A 154 9.87 -17.84 26.89
N ILE A 155 9.84 -19.19 26.90
CA ILE A 155 8.81 -20.01 26.27
C ILE A 155 7.45 -19.81 27.00
N LEU A 156 7.45 -19.80 28.33
CA LEU A 156 6.25 -19.56 29.11
C LEU A 156 5.61 -18.21 28.77
N MET A 157 6.42 -17.14 28.79
CA MET A 157 5.96 -15.80 28.47
C MET A 157 5.44 -15.71 27.03
N TYR A 158 6.12 -16.31 26.07
CA TYR A 158 5.63 -16.36 24.68
C TYR A 158 4.30 -17.09 24.60
N SER A 159 4.16 -18.25 25.25
CA SER A 159 2.92 -19.07 25.20
C SER A 159 1.71 -18.33 25.78
N LEU A 160 1.92 -17.49 26.81
CA LEU A 160 0.88 -16.68 27.43
C LEU A 160 0.48 -15.47 26.58
N MET A 161 1.41 -14.91 25.82
CA MET A 161 1.22 -13.61 25.13
C MET A 161 0.89 -13.70 23.64
N HIS A 162 1.37 -14.72 22.92
CA HIS A 162 1.33 -14.73 21.45
C HIS A 162 -0.08 -14.63 20.85
N ARG A 163 -1.08 -15.34 21.44
CA ARG A 163 -2.48 -15.30 20.96
C ARG A 163 -3.12 -13.95 21.22
N LYS A 164 -2.86 -13.36 22.39
CA LYS A 164 -3.40 -12.03 22.74
C LYS A 164 -2.76 -10.95 21.87
N ALA A 165 -1.44 -11.01 21.63
CA ALA A 165 -0.74 -10.09 20.75
C ALA A 165 -1.28 -10.11 19.31
N GLN A 166 -1.51 -11.30 18.76
CA GLN A 166 -2.10 -11.45 17.43
C GLN A 166 -3.52 -10.84 17.37
N ARG A 167 -4.41 -11.16 18.31
CA ARG A 167 -5.78 -10.61 18.35
C ARG A 167 -5.79 -9.09 18.47
N LEU A 168 -4.92 -8.53 19.30
CA LEU A 168 -4.80 -7.08 19.46
C LEU A 168 -4.28 -6.40 18.18
N GLY A 169 -3.32 -7.02 17.49
CA GLY A 169 -2.83 -6.53 16.21
C GLY A 169 -3.90 -6.56 15.12
N GLU A 170 -4.66 -7.66 15.00
CA GLU A 170 -5.78 -7.78 14.05
C GLU A 170 -6.89 -6.75 14.35
N LEU A 171 -7.26 -6.58 15.63
CA LEU A 171 -8.26 -5.60 16.05
C LEU A 171 -7.80 -4.17 15.73
N ALA A 172 -6.57 -3.81 16.11
CA ALA A 172 -6.03 -2.49 15.85
C ALA A 172 -6.02 -2.17 14.35
N THR A 173 -5.58 -3.11 13.51
CA THR A 173 -5.56 -2.94 12.06
C THR A 173 -6.96 -2.74 11.48
N LYS A 174 -7.92 -3.58 11.88
CA LYS A 174 -9.31 -3.46 11.42
C LYS A 174 -9.92 -2.11 11.79
N LEU A 175 -9.72 -1.68 13.05
CA LEU A 175 -10.23 -0.40 13.53
C LEU A 175 -9.50 0.79 12.88
N GLU A 176 -8.21 0.68 12.58
CA GLU A 176 -7.44 1.72 11.87
C GLU A 176 -8.00 1.96 10.47
N ILE A 177 -8.23 0.90 9.69
CA ILE A 177 -8.85 0.99 8.37
C ILE A 177 -10.27 1.56 8.48
N SER A 178 -11.10 1.00 9.36
CA SER A 178 -12.50 1.45 9.52
C SER A 178 -12.62 2.89 10.01
N SER A 179 -11.77 3.34 10.96
CA SER A 179 -11.80 4.71 11.45
C SER A 179 -11.33 5.70 10.38
N SER A 180 -10.34 5.32 9.56
CA SER A 180 -9.85 6.15 8.44
C SER A 180 -10.91 6.29 7.35
N ASP A 181 -11.64 5.22 7.05
CA ASP A 181 -12.77 5.22 6.12
C ASP A 181 -13.88 6.13 6.62
N LYS A 182 -14.28 5.97 7.89
CA LYS A 182 -15.28 6.80 8.55
C LYS A 182 -14.92 8.28 8.58
N ILE A 183 -13.65 8.61 8.85
CA ILE A 183 -13.18 10.00 8.80
C ILE A 183 -13.36 10.58 7.40
N SER A 184 -12.99 9.83 6.36
CA SER A 184 -13.15 10.26 4.96
C SER A 184 -14.62 10.52 4.60
N GLU A 185 -15.53 9.62 5.01
CA GLU A 185 -16.98 9.78 4.82
C GLU A 185 -17.50 11.04 5.52
N VAL A 186 -17.17 11.22 6.80
CA VAL A 186 -17.63 12.34 7.62
C VAL A 186 -17.16 13.69 7.07
N VAL A 187 -15.89 13.76 6.64
CA VAL A 187 -15.34 14.97 6.00
C VAL A 187 -16.06 15.26 4.68
N SER A 188 -16.44 14.24 3.90
CA SER A 188 -17.19 14.40 2.66
C SER A 188 -18.61 14.96 2.92
N CYS A 189 -19.26 14.56 4.02
CA CYS A 189 -20.59 15.01 4.44
C CYS A 189 -20.57 16.20 5.41
N TYR A 190 -19.44 16.95 5.48
CA TYR A 190 -19.27 18.01 6.50
C TYR A 190 -20.36 19.07 6.49
N ARG A 191 -20.81 19.51 5.30
CA ARG A 191 -21.84 20.55 5.16
C ARG A 191 -23.18 20.10 5.74
N GLU A 192 -23.62 18.89 5.41
CA GLU A 192 -24.88 18.29 5.89
C GLU A 192 -24.85 18.10 7.41
N LEU A 193 -23.75 17.63 7.93
CA LEU A 193 -23.56 17.44 9.37
C LEU A 193 -23.53 18.77 10.13
N SER A 194 -22.93 19.80 9.54
CA SER A 194 -22.87 21.14 10.12
C SER A 194 -24.25 21.77 10.23
N VAL A 195 -25.05 21.72 9.17
CA VAL A 195 -26.41 22.25 9.16
C VAL A 195 -27.34 21.54 10.18
N LYS A 196 -27.14 20.22 10.33
CA LYS A 196 -27.91 19.40 11.29
C LYS A 196 -27.37 19.50 12.72
N ASN A 197 -26.24 20.18 12.96
CA ASN A 197 -25.53 20.23 14.24
C ASN A 197 -25.25 18.84 14.84
N ARG A 198 -24.87 17.86 13.98
CA ARG A 198 -24.63 16.45 14.37
C ARG A 198 -23.17 16.02 14.28
N ARG A 199 -22.24 16.96 14.21
CA ARG A 199 -20.78 16.68 14.13
C ARG A 199 -20.27 15.88 15.32
N ASN A 200 -20.77 16.20 16.52
CA ASN A 200 -20.33 15.55 17.77
C ASN A 200 -20.69 14.06 17.81
N PHE A 201 -21.74 13.62 17.13
CA PHE A 201 -22.11 12.21 17.06
C PHE A 201 -20.97 11.39 16.43
N TYR A 202 -20.49 11.81 15.26
CA TYR A 202 -19.39 11.11 14.59
C TYR A 202 -18.04 11.31 15.27
N ALA A 203 -17.80 12.47 15.89
CA ALA A 203 -16.61 12.70 16.69
C ALA A 203 -16.52 11.72 17.86
N GLN A 204 -17.65 11.41 18.51
CA GLN A 204 -17.72 10.41 19.57
C GLN A 204 -17.50 9.00 19.02
N GLU A 205 -18.21 8.60 17.96
CA GLU A 205 -18.09 7.27 17.33
C GLU A 205 -16.64 6.97 16.90
N ILE A 206 -16.01 7.94 16.20
CA ILE A 206 -14.59 7.81 15.80
C ILE A 206 -13.68 7.82 17.03
N GLY A 207 -14.00 8.64 18.04
CA GLY A 207 -13.28 8.69 19.30
C GLY A 207 -13.25 7.34 20.03
N GLU A 208 -14.34 6.62 20.08
CA GLU A 208 -14.44 5.27 20.66
C GLU A 208 -13.58 4.25 19.89
N MET A 209 -13.58 4.31 18.54
CA MET A 209 -12.68 3.47 17.73
C MET A 209 -11.21 3.79 18.04
N ARG A 210 -10.83 5.08 18.10
CA ARG A 210 -9.48 5.53 18.41
C ARG A 210 -9.05 5.16 19.84
N HIS A 211 -9.97 5.21 20.79
CA HIS A 211 -9.72 4.76 22.15
C HIS A 211 -9.37 3.26 22.19
N SER A 212 -10.16 2.45 21.48
CA SER A 212 -9.91 0.99 21.37
C SER A 212 -8.57 0.66 20.70
N ILE A 213 -8.16 1.42 19.69
CA ILE A 213 -6.84 1.30 19.06
C ILE A 213 -5.74 1.64 20.07
N ALA A 214 -5.91 2.74 20.80
CA ALA A 214 -4.95 3.18 21.83
C ALA A 214 -4.81 2.16 22.96
N GLU A 215 -5.92 1.58 23.44
CA GLU A 215 -5.90 0.49 24.43
C GLU A 215 -5.19 -0.77 23.89
N ALA A 216 -5.44 -1.16 22.64
CA ALA A 216 -4.74 -2.28 22.03
C ALA A 216 -3.23 -2.01 21.96
N GLY A 217 -2.81 -0.82 21.55
CA GLY A 217 -1.41 -0.39 21.52
C GLY A 217 -0.77 -0.38 22.91
N ALA A 218 -1.47 0.17 23.90
CA ALA A 218 -1.01 0.18 25.30
C ALA A 218 -0.81 -1.25 25.85
N ASN A 219 -1.77 -2.15 25.60
CA ASN A 219 -1.66 -3.55 26.00
C ASN A 219 -0.46 -4.25 25.35
N LEU A 220 -0.19 -4.01 24.06
CA LEU A 220 1.00 -4.52 23.36
C LEU A 220 2.30 -3.97 23.97
N GLY A 221 2.34 -2.68 24.28
CA GLY A 221 3.46 -2.05 24.98
C GLY A 221 3.72 -2.67 26.36
N VAL A 222 2.67 -2.88 27.17
CA VAL A 222 2.77 -3.52 28.48
C VAL A 222 3.31 -4.94 28.37
N MET A 223 2.96 -5.72 27.33
CA MET A 223 3.51 -7.07 27.12
C MET A 223 5.03 -7.05 26.97
N SER A 224 5.56 -6.08 26.22
CA SER A 224 7.02 -5.93 26.06
C SER A 224 7.71 -5.56 27.37
N LEU A 225 7.14 -4.61 28.14
CA LEU A 225 7.65 -4.22 29.45
C LEU A 225 7.59 -5.36 30.47
N LEU A 226 6.47 -6.09 30.52
CA LEU A 226 6.30 -7.23 31.41
C LEU A 226 7.36 -8.30 31.16
N SER A 227 7.64 -8.59 29.88
CA SER A 227 8.69 -9.54 29.51
C SER A 227 10.07 -9.11 30.02
N LYS A 228 10.39 -7.82 29.88
CA LYS A 228 11.65 -7.25 30.37
C LYS A 228 11.78 -7.41 31.90
N TYR A 229 10.78 -6.99 32.66
CA TYR A 229 10.83 -7.05 34.14
C TYR A 229 10.85 -8.48 34.67
N ILE A 230 10.11 -9.39 34.04
CA ILE A 230 10.17 -10.82 34.42
C ILE A 230 11.56 -11.39 34.19
N MET A 231 12.23 -11.05 33.08
CA MET A 231 13.61 -11.48 32.84
C MET A 231 14.59 -10.89 33.85
N GLU A 232 14.42 -9.62 34.25
CA GLU A 232 15.23 -9.00 35.30
C GLU A 232 15.03 -9.68 36.66
N ILE A 233 13.79 -9.96 37.06
CA ILE A 233 13.47 -10.70 38.29
C ILE A 233 14.07 -12.11 38.22
N THR A 234 13.94 -12.80 37.08
CA THR A 234 14.49 -14.14 36.89
C THR A 234 16.01 -14.15 37.08
N MET A 235 16.71 -13.13 36.58
CA MET A 235 18.15 -13.00 36.74
C MET A 235 18.54 -12.85 38.22
N VAL A 236 17.85 -11.99 38.98
CA VAL A 236 18.14 -11.74 40.40
C VAL A 236 17.76 -12.97 41.25
N VAL A 237 16.53 -13.43 41.14
CA VAL A 237 16.03 -14.58 41.94
C VAL A 237 16.78 -15.86 41.58
N GLY A 238 17.03 -16.11 40.31
CA GLY A 238 17.82 -17.24 39.85
C GLY A 238 19.27 -17.22 40.35
N GLY A 239 19.88 -16.03 40.33
CA GLY A 239 21.23 -15.82 40.89
C GLY A 239 21.31 -16.07 42.39
N LEU A 240 20.33 -15.57 43.14
CA LEU A 240 20.24 -15.83 44.56
C LEU A 240 19.99 -17.30 44.91
N ALA A 241 19.08 -17.96 44.18
CA ALA A 241 18.76 -19.36 44.40
C ALA A 241 19.96 -20.28 44.05
N ILE A 242 20.62 -20.06 42.93
CA ILE A 242 21.84 -20.80 42.54
C ILE A 242 22.97 -20.51 43.53
N GLY A 243 23.11 -19.25 43.93
CA GLY A 243 24.10 -18.85 44.93
C GLY A 243 23.90 -19.54 46.28
N ALA A 244 22.69 -19.51 46.82
CA ALA A 244 22.36 -20.18 48.09
C ALA A 244 22.62 -21.68 48.00
N ALA A 245 22.20 -22.34 46.92
CA ALA A 245 22.44 -23.77 46.71
C ALA A 245 23.94 -24.11 46.65
N GLN A 246 24.74 -23.26 46.03
CA GLN A 246 26.19 -23.47 45.90
C GLN A 246 26.91 -23.23 47.25
N PHE A 247 26.51 -22.23 48.04
CA PHE A 247 27.10 -22.00 49.35
C PHE A 247 26.82 -23.12 50.34
N ILE A 248 25.67 -23.81 50.21
CA ILE A 248 25.35 -25.00 50.99
C ILE A 248 26.15 -26.23 50.54
N ALA A 249 26.37 -26.40 49.24
CA ALA A 249 26.93 -27.62 48.64
C ALA A 249 28.45 -27.59 48.51
N GLN A 250 29.12 -26.41 48.52
CA GLN A 250 30.55 -26.24 48.17
C GLN A 250 31.26 -25.17 49.01
N PRO A 251 32.61 -25.18 49.02
CA PRO A 251 33.42 -24.13 49.64
C PRO A 251 33.11 -22.75 49.09
N ALA A 252 33.15 -21.73 49.93
CA ALA A 252 32.78 -20.36 49.59
C ALA A 252 33.49 -19.80 48.35
N THR A 253 34.79 -20.12 48.16
CA THR A 253 35.56 -19.68 46.99
C THR A 253 34.97 -20.22 45.67
N ARG A 254 34.51 -21.46 45.65
CA ARG A 254 33.91 -22.08 44.47
C ARG A 254 32.48 -21.58 44.23
N ALA A 255 31.73 -21.36 45.31
CA ALA A 255 30.38 -20.78 45.22
C ALA A 255 30.40 -19.37 44.63
N VAL A 256 31.33 -18.50 45.04
CA VAL A 256 31.53 -17.15 44.49
C VAL A 256 31.90 -17.20 43.01
N ALA A 257 32.79 -18.17 42.60
CA ALA A 257 33.13 -18.35 41.18
C ALA A 257 31.89 -18.71 40.30
N VAL A 258 31.09 -19.67 40.77
CA VAL A 258 29.86 -20.10 40.07
C VAL A 258 28.85 -18.97 39.95
N ILE A 259 28.62 -18.20 41.01
CA ILE A 259 27.72 -17.05 41.00
C ILE A 259 28.22 -15.99 39.99
N SER A 260 29.53 -15.70 40.02
CA SER A 260 30.13 -14.73 39.07
C SER A 260 29.93 -15.16 37.61
N ILE A 261 30.18 -16.44 37.31
CA ILE A 261 29.95 -16.97 35.96
C ILE A 261 28.46 -16.92 35.59
N PHE A 262 27.55 -17.25 36.52
CA PHE A 262 26.11 -17.15 36.30
C PHE A 262 25.68 -15.71 36.00
N LEU A 263 26.11 -14.71 36.78
CA LEU A 263 25.77 -13.32 36.57
C LEU A 263 26.28 -12.78 35.22
N ILE A 264 27.53 -13.09 34.89
CA ILE A 264 28.13 -12.70 33.59
C ILE A 264 27.35 -13.36 32.42
N SER A 265 26.98 -14.63 32.58
CA SER A 265 26.23 -15.37 31.58
C SER A 265 24.81 -14.84 31.43
N SER A 266 24.14 -14.59 32.54
CA SER A 266 22.78 -14.04 32.58
C SER A 266 22.69 -12.68 31.90
N ALA A 267 23.69 -11.81 32.10
CA ALA A 267 23.78 -10.51 31.44
C ALA A 267 23.88 -10.61 29.90
N ARG A 268 24.15 -11.77 29.36
CA ARG A 268 24.20 -12.04 27.89
C ARG A 268 23.01 -12.87 27.40
N ILE A 269 22.61 -13.90 28.14
CA ILE A 269 21.53 -14.82 27.74
C ILE A 269 20.17 -14.11 27.86
N ALA A 270 19.88 -13.45 28.99
CA ALA A 270 18.58 -12.86 29.24
C ALA A 270 18.17 -11.80 28.19
N PRO A 271 19.03 -10.83 27.80
CA PRO A 271 18.67 -9.89 26.72
C PRO A 271 18.49 -10.56 25.35
N ALA A 272 19.24 -11.61 25.06
CA ALA A 272 19.10 -12.33 23.78
C ALA A 272 17.78 -13.10 23.69
N ILE A 273 17.38 -13.79 24.77
CA ILE A 273 16.08 -14.47 24.85
C ILE A 273 14.94 -13.44 24.81
N LEU A 274 15.09 -12.30 25.50
CA LEU A 274 14.11 -11.22 25.46
C LEU A 274 13.93 -10.68 24.02
N ARG A 275 15.02 -10.47 23.26
CA ARG A 275 14.91 -10.04 21.85
C ARG A 275 14.22 -11.09 20.98
N ILE A 276 14.51 -12.36 21.17
CA ILE A 276 13.80 -13.45 20.47
C ILE A 276 12.30 -13.40 20.78
N GLN A 277 11.94 -13.32 22.06
CA GLN A 277 10.56 -13.27 22.51
C GLN A 277 9.82 -12.05 21.94
N THR A 278 10.41 -10.86 22.06
CA THR A 278 9.81 -9.61 21.53
C THR A 278 9.71 -9.64 20.01
N GLY A 279 10.71 -10.19 19.32
CA GLY A 279 10.67 -10.39 17.87
C GLY A 279 9.54 -11.32 17.42
N LEU A 280 9.34 -12.44 18.12
CA LEU A 280 8.22 -13.36 17.85
C LEU A 280 6.87 -12.69 18.11
N ILE A 281 6.73 -11.90 19.18
CA ILE A 281 5.52 -11.12 19.47
C ILE A 281 5.28 -10.08 18.37
N THR A 282 6.32 -9.37 17.93
CA THR A 282 6.24 -8.40 16.83
C THR A 282 5.75 -9.05 15.54
N ILE A 283 6.27 -10.22 15.18
CA ILE A 283 5.78 -10.97 14.02
C ILE A 283 4.29 -11.29 14.18
N ARG A 284 3.88 -11.83 15.34
CA ARG A 284 2.48 -12.19 15.61
C ARG A 284 1.54 -10.98 15.55
N THR A 285 1.92 -9.86 16.11
CA THR A 285 1.15 -8.61 16.08
C THR A 285 0.99 -8.11 14.64
N ASN A 286 2.06 -8.17 13.82
CA ASN A 286 2.03 -7.63 12.46
C ASN A 286 1.41 -8.56 11.42
N ILE A 287 1.06 -9.81 11.75
CA ILE A 287 0.33 -10.70 10.83
C ILE A 287 -1.00 -10.07 10.43
N GLY A 288 -1.74 -9.48 11.39
CA GLY A 288 -3.00 -8.78 11.10
C GLY A 288 -2.79 -7.58 10.17
N THR A 289 -1.76 -6.79 10.41
CA THR A 289 -1.40 -5.62 9.59
C THR A 289 -0.93 -6.02 8.18
N ALA A 290 -0.24 -7.15 8.06
CA ALA A 290 0.23 -7.66 6.77
C ALA A 290 -0.88 -8.30 5.93
N LYS A 291 -1.96 -8.77 6.55
CA LYS A 291 -3.01 -9.55 5.90
C LYS A 291 -3.60 -8.89 4.65
N PRO A 292 -4.02 -7.60 4.65
CA PRO A 292 -4.57 -6.97 3.45
C PRO A 292 -3.59 -6.98 2.26
N THR A 293 -2.29 -6.86 2.53
CA THR A 293 -1.24 -6.94 1.51
C THR A 293 -1.03 -8.37 1.02
N LEU A 294 -1.01 -9.33 1.93
CA LEU A 294 -0.85 -10.75 1.58
C LEU A 294 -2.03 -11.26 0.74
N ASP A 295 -3.25 -10.83 1.07
CA ASP A 295 -4.46 -11.15 0.31
C ASP A 295 -4.38 -10.56 -1.12
N LEU A 296 -3.85 -9.34 -1.27
CA LEU A 296 -3.55 -8.72 -2.58
C LEU A 296 -2.48 -9.51 -3.35
N ILE A 297 -1.39 -9.88 -2.70
CA ILE A 297 -0.31 -10.65 -3.33
C ILE A 297 -0.82 -12.02 -3.79
N GLU A 298 -1.61 -12.71 -2.97
CA GLU A 298 -2.19 -14.00 -3.34
C GLU A 298 -3.12 -13.90 -4.55
N GLU A 299 -3.92 -12.86 -4.64
CA GLU A 299 -4.78 -12.58 -5.77
C GLU A 299 -3.96 -12.37 -7.05
N TYR A 300 -2.90 -11.55 -6.99
CA TYR A 300 -2.08 -11.20 -8.15
C TYR A 300 -1.12 -12.29 -8.59
N LEU A 301 -0.64 -13.15 -7.68
CA LEU A 301 0.20 -14.29 -8.04
C LEU A 301 -0.52 -15.31 -8.91
N LYS A 302 -1.84 -15.40 -8.81
CA LYS A 302 -2.65 -16.28 -9.68
C LYS A 302 -2.65 -15.83 -11.14
N GLU A 303 -2.38 -14.56 -11.41
CA GLU A 303 -2.42 -13.96 -12.75
C GLU A 303 -1.03 -13.77 -13.38
N GLY A 304 0.04 -14.14 -12.67
CA GLY A 304 1.42 -13.92 -13.10
C GLY A 304 1.91 -12.48 -12.84
N ILE A 305 3.22 -12.33 -12.63
CA ILE A 305 3.88 -11.02 -12.48
C ILE A 305 4.37 -10.61 -13.86
N ALA A 306 3.74 -9.61 -14.47
CA ALA A 306 4.27 -8.98 -15.67
C ALA A 306 5.38 -7.99 -15.31
N ASP A 307 6.36 -7.81 -16.17
CA ASP A 307 7.35 -6.77 -16.06
C ASP A 307 6.69 -5.39 -16.15
N LEU A 308 7.27 -4.40 -15.46
CA LEU A 308 6.81 -3.03 -15.52
C LEU A 308 7.24 -2.42 -16.85
N ASP A 309 6.28 -2.09 -17.70
CA ASP A 309 6.56 -1.33 -18.91
C ASP A 309 7.07 0.08 -18.56
N PRO A 310 8.04 0.61 -19.31
CA PRO A 310 8.50 1.97 -19.12
C PRO A 310 7.35 2.94 -19.42
N VAL A 311 7.20 3.97 -18.58
CA VAL A 311 6.21 5.04 -18.82
C VAL A 311 6.65 5.81 -20.06
N GLU A 312 5.81 5.80 -21.10
CA GLU A 312 6.05 6.62 -22.30
C GLU A 312 5.78 8.10 -22.00
N GLY A 313 6.71 8.96 -22.40
CA GLY A 313 6.56 10.42 -22.31
C GLY A 313 5.63 10.97 -23.40
N TYR A 314 5.37 12.29 -23.37
CA TYR A 314 4.61 12.98 -24.40
C TYR A 314 5.41 13.02 -25.73
N LYS A 315 4.88 12.42 -26.77
CA LYS A 315 5.56 12.28 -28.08
C LYS A 315 5.13 13.35 -29.12
N GLY A 316 4.39 14.37 -28.68
CA GLY A 316 3.84 15.40 -29.57
C GLY A 316 2.49 15.02 -30.20
N ARG A 317 1.81 16.01 -30.82
CA ARG A 317 0.49 15.82 -31.45
C ARG A 317 0.50 14.80 -32.61
N GLU A 318 1.64 14.62 -33.30
CA GLU A 318 1.78 13.66 -34.40
C GLU A 318 1.59 12.22 -33.96
N TYR A 319 1.99 11.88 -32.72
CA TYR A 319 1.76 10.56 -32.13
C TYR A 319 0.27 10.22 -32.01
N PHE A 320 -0.58 11.22 -31.78
CA PHE A 320 -2.03 11.05 -31.64
C PHE A 320 -2.80 11.13 -32.95
N LYS A 321 -2.16 10.91 -34.12
CA LYS A 321 -2.87 10.77 -35.39
C LYS A 321 -3.67 9.48 -35.49
N HIS A 322 -3.35 8.49 -34.65
CA HIS A 322 -4.02 7.18 -34.57
C HIS A 322 -4.19 6.50 -35.93
N THR A 323 -3.13 6.49 -36.73
CA THR A 323 -3.15 5.96 -38.10
C THR A 323 -3.62 4.49 -38.13
N GLY A 324 -4.59 4.19 -38.98
CA GLY A 324 -5.18 2.87 -39.11
C GLY A 324 -6.26 2.52 -38.09
N PHE A 325 -6.60 3.46 -37.18
CA PHE A 325 -7.76 3.31 -36.31
C PHE A 325 -9.02 3.76 -37.03
N SER A 326 -10.09 2.97 -36.97
CA SER A 326 -11.45 3.33 -37.35
C SER A 326 -12.36 3.41 -36.16
N SER A 327 -13.10 4.50 -36.01
CA SER A 327 -14.05 4.68 -34.90
C SER A 327 -15.40 3.97 -35.12
N HIS A 328 -15.47 3.02 -36.05
CA HIS A 328 -16.65 2.17 -36.24
C HIS A 328 -16.85 1.25 -35.04
N VAL A 329 -18.05 1.31 -34.42
CA VAL A 329 -18.41 0.54 -33.22
C VAL A 329 -19.52 -0.44 -33.57
N THR A 330 -19.32 -1.72 -33.22
CA THR A 330 -20.37 -2.74 -33.33
C THR A 330 -20.51 -3.49 -32.01
N ALA A 331 -21.75 -3.78 -31.64
CA ALA A 331 -22.08 -4.70 -30.55
C ALA A 331 -23.06 -5.74 -31.08
N SER A 332 -22.78 -7.01 -30.84
CA SER A 332 -23.59 -8.14 -31.33
C SER A 332 -23.93 -9.08 -30.20
N ASN A 333 -25.24 -9.25 -29.94
CA ASN A 333 -25.82 -10.13 -28.92
C ASN A 333 -25.22 -9.91 -27.51
N VAL A 334 -24.93 -8.66 -27.13
CA VAL A 334 -24.21 -8.35 -25.90
C VAL A 334 -25.13 -8.49 -24.69
N SER A 335 -24.72 -9.33 -23.73
CA SER A 335 -25.34 -9.45 -22.41
C SER A 335 -24.32 -9.31 -21.28
N PHE A 336 -24.74 -8.68 -20.19
CA PHE A 336 -23.89 -8.45 -19.03
C PHE A 336 -24.67 -8.40 -17.72
N THR A 337 -24.12 -9.05 -16.67
CA THR A 337 -24.62 -9.06 -15.30
C THR A 337 -23.51 -8.67 -14.33
N TYR A 338 -23.78 -7.77 -13.37
CA TYR A 338 -22.80 -7.50 -12.30
C TYR A 338 -22.70 -8.70 -11.34
N PRO A 339 -21.50 -9.05 -10.85
CA PRO A 339 -21.28 -10.23 -10.00
C PRO A 339 -22.23 -10.35 -8.79
N ASN A 340 -22.70 -9.21 -8.26
CA ASN A 340 -23.60 -9.16 -7.09
C ASN A 340 -25.09 -9.03 -7.45
N ARG A 341 -25.46 -9.19 -8.72
CA ARG A 341 -26.84 -9.11 -9.18
C ARG A 341 -27.26 -10.41 -9.87
N LYS A 342 -28.56 -10.74 -9.72
CA LYS A 342 -29.16 -11.92 -10.38
C LYS A 342 -29.80 -11.59 -11.74
N LYS A 343 -29.93 -10.30 -12.07
CA LYS A 343 -30.62 -9.85 -13.27
C LYS A 343 -29.62 -9.18 -14.21
N GLU A 344 -29.71 -9.54 -15.48
CA GLU A 344 -28.96 -8.88 -16.55
C GLU A 344 -29.22 -7.38 -16.54
N VAL A 345 -28.16 -6.59 -16.68
CA VAL A 345 -28.21 -5.13 -16.81
C VAL A 345 -28.22 -4.74 -18.29
N ILE A 346 -27.50 -5.49 -19.11
CA ILE A 346 -27.58 -5.44 -20.57
C ILE A 346 -28.04 -6.83 -21.04
N SER A 347 -29.00 -6.88 -21.96
CA SER A 347 -29.61 -8.13 -22.43
C SER A 347 -29.77 -8.09 -23.94
N ASN A 348 -29.05 -8.96 -24.63
CA ASN A 348 -29.11 -9.14 -26.09
C ASN A 348 -29.08 -7.80 -26.86
N LEU A 349 -28.07 -6.97 -26.55
CA LEU A 349 -27.93 -5.63 -27.14
C LEU A 349 -27.23 -5.73 -28.52
N GLU A 350 -27.87 -5.11 -29.51
CA GLU A 350 -27.33 -4.87 -30.83
C GLU A 350 -27.04 -3.38 -31.02
N LEU A 351 -25.89 -3.03 -31.57
CA LEU A 351 -25.50 -1.66 -31.83
C LEU A 351 -24.57 -1.56 -33.02
N ASN A 352 -24.80 -0.55 -33.88
CA ASN A 352 -23.92 -0.23 -34.99
C ASN A 352 -23.79 1.30 -35.12
N ILE A 353 -22.57 1.82 -34.91
CA ILE A 353 -22.24 3.25 -35.01
C ILE A 353 -21.14 3.41 -36.04
N LYS A 354 -21.43 4.23 -37.05
CA LYS A 354 -20.50 4.49 -38.15
C LYS A 354 -19.42 5.50 -37.75
N GLU A 355 -18.30 5.46 -38.41
CA GLU A 355 -17.24 6.44 -38.26
C GLU A 355 -17.75 7.86 -38.58
N GLY A 356 -17.39 8.82 -37.73
CA GLY A 356 -17.83 10.21 -37.86
C GLY A 356 -19.28 10.48 -37.44
N GLU A 357 -20.04 9.46 -37.02
CA GLU A 357 -21.44 9.62 -36.60
C GLU A 357 -21.57 10.24 -35.22
N PHE A 358 -22.50 11.17 -35.04
CA PHE A 358 -22.89 11.72 -33.74
C PHE A 358 -24.13 10.97 -33.24
N VAL A 359 -23.95 10.15 -32.20
CA VAL A 359 -25.00 9.28 -31.66
C VAL A 359 -25.40 9.71 -30.25
N GLY A 360 -26.70 9.91 -30.05
CA GLY A 360 -27.30 10.15 -28.74
C GLY A 360 -27.88 8.87 -28.14
N ILE A 361 -27.52 8.52 -26.90
CA ILE A 361 -28.11 7.40 -26.16
C ILE A 361 -29.02 7.97 -25.08
N VAL A 362 -30.30 7.67 -25.15
CA VAL A 362 -31.33 8.16 -24.22
C VAL A 362 -32.09 7.00 -23.59
N GLY A 363 -32.67 7.26 -22.43
CA GLY A 363 -33.48 6.26 -21.73
C GLY A 363 -33.62 6.58 -20.24
N PRO A 364 -34.57 5.94 -19.52
CA PRO A 364 -34.78 6.17 -18.11
C PRO A 364 -33.54 5.81 -17.25
N SER A 365 -33.49 6.34 -16.02
CA SER A 365 -32.45 5.94 -15.08
C SER A 365 -32.51 4.43 -14.84
N GLY A 366 -31.35 3.79 -14.76
CA GLY A 366 -31.25 2.32 -14.62
C GLY A 366 -31.52 1.52 -15.89
N SER A 367 -31.59 2.16 -17.08
CA SER A 367 -31.74 1.44 -18.36
C SER A 367 -30.49 0.73 -18.87
N GLY A 368 -29.32 0.90 -18.21
CA GLY A 368 -28.06 0.26 -18.58
C GLY A 368 -27.07 1.17 -19.35
N LYS A 369 -27.35 2.46 -19.53
CA LYS A 369 -26.51 3.40 -20.31
C LYS A 369 -25.06 3.46 -19.84
N THR A 370 -24.83 3.67 -18.55
CA THR A 370 -23.49 3.73 -17.97
C THR A 370 -22.76 2.38 -18.10
N THR A 371 -23.49 1.26 -17.94
CA THR A 371 -22.91 -0.09 -18.17
C THR A 371 -22.51 -0.29 -19.62
N LEU A 372 -23.30 0.23 -20.58
CA LEU A 372 -22.91 0.20 -21.98
C LEU A 372 -21.65 1.03 -22.24
N VAL A 373 -21.52 2.20 -21.59
CA VAL A 373 -20.27 2.98 -21.67
C VAL A 373 -19.08 2.20 -21.13
N ASP A 374 -19.21 1.60 -19.95
CA ASP A 374 -18.14 0.79 -19.36
C ASP A 374 -17.71 -0.37 -20.27
N LEU A 375 -18.66 -0.99 -20.98
CA LEU A 375 -18.41 -2.03 -21.99
C LEU A 375 -17.72 -1.46 -23.24
N LEU A 376 -18.15 -0.30 -23.73
CA LEU A 376 -17.54 0.38 -24.90
C LEU A 376 -16.10 0.84 -24.59
N LEU A 377 -15.84 1.25 -23.37
CA LEU A 377 -14.50 1.63 -22.90
C LEU A 377 -13.62 0.40 -22.57
N GLY A 378 -14.14 -0.83 -22.66
CA GLY A 378 -13.36 -2.03 -22.33
C GLY A 378 -12.94 -2.14 -20.86
N VAL A 379 -13.53 -1.36 -19.96
CA VAL A 379 -13.25 -1.41 -18.51
C VAL A 379 -14.01 -2.54 -17.81
N ILE A 380 -15.05 -3.07 -18.47
CA ILE A 380 -15.73 -4.33 -18.16
C ILE A 380 -15.92 -5.14 -19.46
N HIS A 381 -16.04 -6.46 -19.33
CA HIS A 381 -16.22 -7.36 -20.47
C HIS A 381 -17.64 -7.96 -20.49
N PRO A 382 -18.25 -8.15 -21.69
CA PRO A 382 -19.55 -8.80 -21.80
C PRO A 382 -19.45 -10.28 -21.39
N GLU A 383 -20.51 -10.82 -20.76
CA GLU A 383 -20.63 -12.25 -20.47
C GLU A 383 -20.95 -13.04 -21.75
N PHE A 384 -21.77 -12.46 -22.62
CA PHE A 384 -22.15 -13.04 -23.91
C PHE A 384 -22.09 -11.96 -24.99
N GLY A 385 -21.83 -12.40 -26.22
CA GLY A 385 -21.70 -11.53 -27.36
C GLY A 385 -20.33 -10.86 -27.45
N ALA A 386 -20.22 -9.85 -28.31
CA ALA A 386 -18.97 -9.10 -28.48
C ALA A 386 -19.21 -7.63 -28.83
N ILE A 387 -18.35 -6.77 -28.30
CA ILE A 387 -18.22 -5.38 -28.73
C ILE A 387 -16.89 -5.26 -29.49
N LYS A 388 -16.94 -4.62 -30.65
CA LYS A 388 -15.77 -4.35 -31.48
C LYS A 388 -15.70 -2.86 -31.83
N ILE A 389 -14.53 -2.30 -31.71
CA ILE A 389 -14.16 -0.96 -32.18
C ILE A 389 -12.99 -1.16 -33.15
N SER A 390 -13.01 -0.55 -34.32
CA SER A 390 -11.97 -0.78 -35.36
C SER A 390 -11.76 -2.30 -35.67
N GLY A 391 -12.81 -3.11 -35.49
CA GLY A 391 -12.77 -4.56 -35.72
C GLY A 391 -12.18 -5.42 -34.61
N SER A 392 -11.64 -4.81 -33.52
CA SER A 392 -11.03 -5.49 -32.38
C SER A 392 -11.77 -5.21 -31.06
N ASN A 393 -11.44 -5.96 -30.01
CA ASN A 393 -11.97 -5.74 -28.67
C ASN A 393 -11.54 -4.36 -28.12
N PRO A 394 -12.40 -3.60 -27.43
CA PRO A 394 -12.05 -2.30 -26.85
C PRO A 394 -10.77 -2.30 -25.99
N ALA A 395 -10.53 -3.31 -25.17
CA ALA A 395 -9.31 -3.40 -24.35
C ALA A 395 -8.03 -3.51 -25.19
N GLU A 396 -8.05 -4.24 -26.31
CA GLU A 396 -6.93 -4.35 -27.26
C GLU A 396 -6.70 -3.02 -28.00
N ILE A 397 -7.78 -2.30 -28.30
CA ILE A 397 -7.72 -0.99 -28.96
C ILE A 397 -7.01 0.03 -28.11
N ILE A 398 -7.32 0.08 -26.80
CA ILE A 398 -6.68 1.01 -25.86
C ILE A 398 -5.17 0.78 -25.79
N GLN A 399 -4.73 -0.46 -25.83
CA GLN A 399 -3.30 -0.80 -25.85
C GLN A 399 -2.63 -0.45 -27.18
N LYS A 400 -3.30 -0.68 -28.30
CA LYS A 400 -2.75 -0.48 -29.64
C LYS A 400 -2.74 1.00 -30.07
N TRP A 401 -3.77 1.77 -29.70
CA TRP A 401 -3.93 3.19 -30.01
C TRP A 401 -4.30 3.99 -28.75
N PRO A 402 -3.35 4.19 -27.82
CA PRO A 402 -3.61 4.95 -26.60
C PRO A 402 -4.12 6.36 -26.91
N GLY A 403 -5.26 6.74 -26.32
CA GLY A 403 -5.88 8.03 -26.55
C GLY A 403 -6.77 8.16 -27.80
N ALA A 404 -6.90 7.12 -28.65
CA ALA A 404 -7.83 7.13 -29.78
C ALA A 404 -9.30 7.12 -29.33
N ILE A 405 -9.58 6.55 -28.17
CA ILE A 405 -10.87 6.60 -27.47
C ILE A 405 -10.73 7.54 -26.30
N ALA A 406 -11.63 8.51 -26.16
CA ALA A 406 -11.66 9.42 -25.02
C ALA A 406 -13.01 9.38 -24.31
N TYR A 407 -12.99 9.63 -23.01
CA TYR A 407 -14.15 9.58 -22.14
C TYR A 407 -14.25 10.80 -21.24
N VAL A 408 -15.46 11.36 -21.16
CA VAL A 408 -15.80 12.41 -20.21
C VAL A 408 -16.87 11.87 -19.27
N PRO A 409 -16.56 11.66 -17.99
CA PRO A 409 -17.52 11.16 -17.01
C PRO A 409 -18.54 12.22 -16.62
N GLN A 410 -19.66 11.77 -16.06
CA GLN A 410 -20.70 12.64 -15.48
C GLN A 410 -20.13 13.60 -14.42
N GLU A 411 -19.28 13.09 -13.53
CA GLU A 411 -18.54 13.88 -12.56
C GLU A 411 -17.04 13.81 -12.85
N THR A 412 -16.48 14.92 -13.29
CA THR A 412 -15.04 15.02 -13.58
C THR A 412 -14.23 15.14 -12.29
N SER A 413 -13.42 14.13 -12.02
CA SER A 413 -12.45 14.16 -10.92
C SER A 413 -11.28 15.08 -11.26
N ILE A 414 -10.98 16.04 -10.37
CA ILE A 414 -9.87 16.98 -10.49
C ILE A 414 -8.77 16.56 -9.52
N ILE A 415 -7.56 16.37 -10.04
CA ILE A 415 -6.38 16.11 -9.21
C ILE A 415 -5.86 17.42 -8.58
N ASN A 416 -5.17 17.29 -7.45
CA ASN A 416 -4.51 18.43 -6.82
C ASN A 416 -3.29 18.85 -7.67
N GLY A 417 -3.39 20.00 -8.31
CA GLY A 417 -2.38 20.50 -9.24
C GLY A 417 -2.85 21.73 -10.00
N SER A 418 -2.16 22.08 -11.07
CA SER A 418 -2.51 23.17 -11.99
C SER A 418 -3.60 22.74 -12.99
N ILE A 419 -4.15 23.72 -13.71
CA ILE A 419 -5.08 23.49 -14.83
C ILE A 419 -4.39 22.64 -15.90
N LYS A 420 -3.14 22.99 -16.26
CA LYS A 420 -2.33 22.24 -17.23
C LYS A 420 -2.15 20.78 -16.82
N GLU A 421 -1.75 20.50 -15.57
CA GLU A 421 -1.59 19.13 -15.05
C GLU A 421 -2.90 18.35 -15.08
N ASN A 422 -4.02 19.01 -14.86
CA ASN A 422 -5.33 18.36 -14.96
C ASN A 422 -5.74 18.01 -16.39
N ILE A 423 -5.38 18.81 -17.37
CA ILE A 423 -5.64 18.52 -18.80
C ILE A 423 -4.70 17.44 -19.30
N CYS A 424 -3.41 17.51 -18.93
CA CYS A 424 -2.39 16.52 -19.31
C CYS A 424 -2.44 15.22 -18.51
N LEU A 425 -3.52 14.90 -17.82
CA LEU A 425 -3.62 13.74 -16.92
C LEU A 425 -2.98 12.47 -17.53
N GLY A 426 -1.96 11.92 -16.83
CA GLY A 426 -1.20 10.77 -17.30
C GLY A 426 0.08 11.12 -18.09
N TYR A 427 0.32 12.39 -18.39
CA TYR A 427 1.54 12.88 -19.06
C TYR A 427 2.27 13.91 -18.19
N LEU A 428 3.59 14.01 -18.37
CA LEU A 428 4.38 15.04 -17.71
C LEU A 428 4.04 16.41 -18.30
N ALA A 429 3.40 17.28 -17.51
CA ALA A 429 2.97 18.59 -17.96
C ALA A 429 4.14 19.47 -18.46
N SER A 430 5.37 19.24 -17.96
CA SER A 430 6.59 19.93 -18.42
C SER A 430 6.99 19.58 -19.86
N GLU A 431 6.56 18.43 -20.37
CA GLU A 431 6.86 17.99 -21.76
C GLU A 431 5.83 18.49 -22.77
N VAL A 432 4.68 18.98 -22.30
CA VAL A 432 3.58 19.45 -23.15
C VAL A 432 3.71 20.96 -23.39
N PRO A 433 3.73 21.43 -24.65
CA PRO A 433 3.75 22.86 -24.96
C PRO A 433 2.50 23.57 -24.43
N ASP A 434 2.67 24.79 -23.91
CA ASP A 434 1.58 25.58 -23.33
C ASP A 434 0.53 25.96 -24.39
N GLU A 435 0.94 26.14 -25.65
CA GLU A 435 0.08 26.46 -26.78
C GLU A 435 -1.01 25.40 -27.01
N VAL A 436 -0.66 24.12 -26.82
CA VAL A 436 -1.61 22.99 -26.93
C VAL A 436 -2.74 23.13 -25.91
N ILE A 437 -2.39 23.50 -24.68
CA ILE A 437 -3.36 23.68 -23.60
C ILE A 437 -4.21 24.91 -23.80
N ILE A 438 -3.59 26.01 -24.27
CA ILE A 438 -4.29 27.28 -24.57
C ILE A 438 -5.34 27.07 -25.67
N GLU A 439 -5.01 26.32 -26.73
CA GLU A 439 -5.93 25.96 -27.80
C GLU A 439 -7.11 25.16 -27.28
N LEU A 440 -6.85 24.10 -26.52
CA LEU A 440 -7.89 23.27 -25.89
C LEU A 440 -8.80 24.07 -24.97
N LEU A 441 -8.26 25.00 -24.18
CA LEU A 441 -9.06 25.87 -23.31
C LEU A 441 -10.01 26.76 -24.10
N ARG A 442 -9.60 27.24 -25.27
CA ARG A 442 -10.46 28.00 -26.19
C ARG A 442 -11.57 27.10 -26.76
N ASP A 443 -11.25 25.92 -27.22
CA ASP A 443 -12.22 24.96 -27.77
C ASP A 443 -13.34 24.64 -26.77
N VAL A 444 -12.99 24.51 -25.48
CA VAL A 444 -13.94 24.20 -24.42
C VAL A 444 -14.47 25.45 -23.68
N GLN A 445 -14.25 26.65 -24.22
CA GLN A 445 -14.74 27.93 -23.68
C GLN A 445 -14.27 28.20 -22.24
N LEU A 446 -12.97 28.01 -21.96
CA LEU A 446 -12.32 28.24 -20.67
C LEU A 446 -11.23 29.30 -20.74
N GLU A 447 -11.34 30.27 -21.68
CA GLU A 447 -10.37 31.37 -21.85
C GLU A 447 -10.22 32.21 -20.58
N GLU A 448 -11.21 32.22 -19.69
CA GLU A 448 -11.14 32.91 -18.41
C GLU A 448 -9.93 32.48 -17.57
N PHE A 449 -9.46 31.24 -17.71
CA PHE A 449 -8.27 30.77 -17.01
C PHE A 449 -6.97 31.41 -17.53
N LEU A 450 -6.95 31.86 -18.77
CA LEU A 450 -5.77 32.54 -19.36
C LEU A 450 -5.53 33.90 -18.73
N THR A 451 -6.57 34.53 -18.19
CA THR A 451 -6.51 35.86 -17.54
C THR A 451 -6.20 35.77 -16.04
N LEU A 452 -6.20 34.58 -15.45
CA LEU A 452 -5.87 34.38 -14.02
C LEU A 452 -4.37 34.67 -13.77
N PRO A 453 -4.01 35.15 -12.57
CA PRO A 453 -2.62 35.16 -12.13
C PRO A 453 -2.04 33.73 -12.18
N GLY A 454 -1.04 33.53 -13.07
CA GLY A 454 -0.45 32.21 -13.35
C GLY A 454 -1.06 31.44 -14.54
N GLY A 455 -2.14 31.94 -15.16
CA GLY A 455 -2.72 31.34 -16.37
C GLY A 455 -3.04 29.86 -16.20
N ILE A 456 -2.60 29.04 -17.16
CA ILE A 456 -2.76 27.59 -17.16
C ILE A 456 -2.03 26.87 -16.00
N HIS A 457 -1.08 27.54 -15.35
CA HIS A 457 -0.36 27.02 -14.18
C HIS A 457 -1.06 27.34 -12.86
N SER A 458 -2.21 28.03 -12.90
CA SER A 458 -3.02 28.31 -11.70
C SER A 458 -3.49 27.02 -11.03
N SER A 459 -3.40 26.98 -9.68
CA SER A 459 -3.84 25.84 -8.88
C SER A 459 -5.36 25.68 -8.89
N THR A 460 -5.83 24.45 -9.15
CA THR A 460 -7.24 24.06 -9.09
C THR A 460 -7.79 23.92 -7.66
N GLY A 461 -6.90 23.93 -6.66
CA GLY A 461 -7.25 23.62 -5.25
C GLY A 461 -7.47 22.14 -5.01
N GLU A 462 -7.62 21.79 -3.75
CA GLU A 462 -7.87 20.40 -3.35
C GLU A 462 -9.17 19.88 -3.98
N ARG A 463 -9.06 18.77 -4.74
CA ARG A 463 -10.16 18.16 -5.50
C ARG A 463 -10.94 19.17 -6.36
N GLY A 464 -10.25 20.21 -6.86
CA GLY A 464 -10.89 21.25 -7.67
C GLY A 464 -11.82 22.16 -6.88
N SER A 465 -11.51 22.44 -5.60
CA SER A 465 -12.33 23.31 -4.73
C SER A 465 -12.47 24.75 -5.21
N LYS A 466 -11.53 25.22 -6.06
CA LYS A 466 -11.57 26.55 -6.66
C LYS A 466 -12.35 26.61 -7.98
N LEU A 467 -12.89 25.50 -8.44
CA LEU A 467 -13.58 25.39 -9.72
C LEU A 467 -15.09 25.20 -9.53
N SER A 468 -15.88 25.84 -10.39
CA SER A 468 -17.32 25.55 -10.50
C SER A 468 -17.56 24.18 -11.12
N GLY A 469 -18.75 23.59 -10.94
CA GLY A 469 -19.14 22.33 -11.57
C GLY A 469 -18.97 22.33 -13.09
N GLY A 470 -19.40 23.42 -13.74
CA GLY A 470 -19.26 23.59 -15.18
C GLY A 470 -17.79 23.73 -15.63
N GLN A 471 -16.92 24.38 -14.84
CA GLN A 471 -15.50 24.43 -15.12
C GLN A 471 -14.83 23.05 -15.02
N LYS A 472 -15.20 22.26 -14.00
CA LYS A 472 -14.70 20.87 -13.86
C LYS A 472 -15.11 20.01 -15.07
N GLN A 473 -16.35 20.08 -15.52
CA GLN A 473 -16.81 19.34 -16.70
C GLN A 473 -16.06 19.78 -17.98
N ARG A 474 -15.86 21.08 -18.19
CA ARG A 474 -15.09 21.59 -19.34
C ARG A 474 -13.60 21.21 -19.29
N ILE A 475 -12.98 21.16 -18.11
CA ILE A 475 -11.62 20.61 -17.95
C ILE A 475 -11.63 19.10 -18.31
N GLY A 476 -12.66 18.36 -17.94
CA GLY A 476 -12.83 16.96 -18.35
C GLY A 476 -12.92 16.80 -19.87
N LEU A 477 -13.63 17.70 -20.54
CA LEU A 477 -13.70 17.71 -21.99
C LEU A 477 -12.35 18.09 -22.64
N ALA A 478 -11.65 19.10 -22.13
CA ALA A 478 -10.31 19.45 -22.60
C ALA A 478 -9.32 18.29 -22.43
N ARG A 479 -9.39 17.59 -21.29
CA ARG A 479 -8.62 16.38 -21.02
C ARG A 479 -8.90 15.28 -22.05
N ALA A 480 -10.17 15.06 -22.39
CA ALA A 480 -10.57 14.06 -23.36
C ALA A 480 -10.07 14.41 -24.78
N LEU A 481 -10.10 15.69 -25.16
CA LEU A 481 -9.63 16.17 -26.47
C LEU A 481 -8.11 16.26 -26.58
N PHE A 482 -7.38 16.24 -25.46
CA PHE A 482 -5.92 16.39 -25.44
C PHE A 482 -5.18 15.38 -26.31
N THR A 483 -5.66 14.14 -26.38
CA THR A 483 -5.06 13.06 -27.17
C THR A 483 -5.57 12.99 -28.62
N ASN A 484 -6.28 14.03 -29.09
CA ASN A 484 -6.86 14.08 -30.45
C ASN A 484 -7.64 12.79 -30.80
N PRO A 485 -8.65 12.41 -29.99
CA PRO A 485 -9.35 11.14 -30.14
C PRO A 485 -10.08 11.03 -31.49
N LYS A 486 -10.40 9.79 -31.89
CA LYS A 486 -11.28 9.49 -33.03
C LYS A 486 -12.66 9.01 -32.57
N LEU A 487 -12.79 8.58 -31.33
CA LEU A 487 -14.04 8.24 -30.67
C LEU A 487 -14.12 8.97 -29.32
N LEU A 488 -15.14 9.79 -29.14
CA LEU A 488 -15.41 10.52 -27.89
C LEU A 488 -16.71 10.01 -27.26
N VAL A 489 -16.65 9.56 -26.03
CA VAL A 489 -17.79 9.12 -25.24
C VAL A 489 -18.05 10.14 -24.13
N LEU A 490 -19.23 10.73 -24.11
CA LEU A 490 -19.67 11.76 -23.16
C LEU A 490 -20.80 11.19 -22.29
N ASP A 491 -20.55 11.03 -20.98
CA ASP A 491 -21.57 10.59 -20.02
C ASP A 491 -22.13 11.80 -19.27
N GLU A 492 -23.27 12.32 -19.72
CA GLU A 492 -23.96 13.50 -19.14
C GLU A 492 -23.05 14.75 -18.95
N ALA A 493 -22.02 14.86 -19.77
CA ALA A 493 -20.93 15.83 -19.61
C ALA A 493 -21.35 17.31 -19.72
N THR A 494 -22.61 17.62 -19.99
CA THR A 494 -23.18 18.98 -20.06
C THR A 494 -24.15 19.29 -18.93
N SER A 495 -24.40 18.36 -18.00
CA SER A 495 -25.46 18.48 -16.98
C SER A 495 -25.25 19.64 -15.98
N ALA A 496 -24.00 20.00 -15.67
CA ALA A 496 -23.65 21.09 -14.76
C ALA A 496 -23.40 22.45 -15.47
N LEU A 497 -23.63 22.53 -16.79
CA LEU A 497 -23.44 23.76 -17.56
C LEU A 497 -24.73 24.62 -17.54
N ASP A 498 -24.53 25.93 -17.57
CA ASP A 498 -25.60 26.88 -17.88
C ASP A 498 -25.98 26.77 -19.36
N ALA A 499 -27.22 27.19 -19.70
CA ALA A 499 -27.77 27.02 -21.05
C ALA A 499 -26.93 27.69 -22.15
N THR A 500 -26.31 28.81 -21.85
CA THR A 500 -25.43 29.54 -22.82
C THR A 500 -24.17 28.76 -23.13
N THR A 501 -23.49 28.27 -22.09
CA THR A 501 -22.27 27.46 -22.22
C THR A 501 -22.57 26.09 -22.83
N GLU A 502 -23.68 25.44 -22.43
CA GLU A 502 -24.13 24.19 -23.03
C GLU A 502 -24.32 24.32 -24.54
N LYS A 503 -25.01 25.40 -24.99
CA LYS A 503 -25.23 25.67 -26.41
C LYS A 503 -23.92 25.83 -27.18
N LYS A 504 -22.92 26.57 -26.60
CA LYS A 504 -21.61 26.76 -27.24
C LYS A 504 -20.84 25.44 -27.34
N ILE A 505 -20.83 24.62 -26.28
CA ILE A 505 -20.19 23.31 -26.30
C ILE A 505 -20.87 22.37 -27.28
N THR A 506 -22.21 22.34 -27.33
CA THR A 506 -22.94 21.54 -28.31
C THR A 506 -22.64 22.01 -29.73
N SER A 507 -22.58 23.31 -30.00
CA SER A 507 -22.19 23.84 -31.31
C SER A 507 -20.75 23.45 -31.69
N PHE A 508 -19.82 23.48 -30.73
CA PHE A 508 -18.45 23.01 -30.95
C PHE A 508 -18.44 21.51 -31.28
N LEU A 509 -19.11 20.67 -30.51
CA LEU A 509 -19.21 19.22 -30.79
C LEU A 509 -19.82 18.95 -32.17
N THR A 510 -20.86 19.71 -32.55
CA THR A 510 -21.47 19.63 -33.88
C THR A 510 -20.51 20.05 -35.00
N SER A 511 -19.62 21.03 -34.75
CA SER A 511 -18.66 21.52 -35.75
C SER A 511 -17.55 20.49 -36.05
N ILE A 512 -17.23 19.61 -35.12
CA ILE A 512 -16.23 18.53 -35.28
C ILE A 512 -16.84 17.19 -35.71
N LYS A 513 -18.15 17.14 -35.89
CA LYS A 513 -18.90 16.02 -36.46
C LYS A 513 -18.33 15.64 -37.83
N GLY A 514 -18.28 14.35 -38.13
CA GLY A 514 -17.70 13.81 -39.37
C GLY A 514 -16.18 13.56 -39.25
N THR A 515 -15.46 14.32 -38.44
CA THR A 515 -14.02 14.06 -38.16
C THR A 515 -13.81 13.26 -36.89
N LEU A 516 -14.77 13.29 -35.98
CA LEU A 516 -14.79 12.61 -34.69
C LEU A 516 -16.14 11.89 -34.53
N THR A 517 -16.08 10.59 -34.19
CA THR A 517 -17.28 9.85 -33.78
C THR A 517 -17.63 10.24 -32.34
N ILE A 518 -18.87 10.62 -32.10
CA ILE A 518 -19.32 11.12 -30.79
C ILE A 518 -20.47 10.25 -30.29
N ILE A 519 -20.34 9.72 -29.09
CA ILE A 519 -21.42 9.02 -28.37
C ILE A 519 -21.75 9.84 -27.13
N VAL A 520 -22.99 10.33 -27.03
CA VAL A 520 -23.45 11.13 -25.89
C VAL A 520 -24.55 10.39 -25.14
N ILE A 521 -24.33 10.13 -23.86
CA ILE A 521 -25.43 9.81 -22.95
C ILE A 521 -26.09 11.11 -22.52
N ALA A 522 -27.33 11.30 -22.85
CA ALA A 522 -28.03 12.55 -22.57
C ALA A 522 -29.25 12.34 -21.69
N HIS A 523 -29.37 13.21 -20.69
CA HIS A 523 -30.60 13.45 -19.94
C HIS A 523 -31.40 14.66 -20.44
N ARG A 524 -30.74 15.52 -21.22
CA ARG A 524 -31.39 16.69 -21.84
C ARG A 524 -31.59 16.43 -23.33
N LEU A 525 -32.83 16.64 -23.80
CA LEU A 525 -33.17 16.46 -25.21
C LEU A 525 -32.44 17.43 -26.13
N SER A 526 -32.08 18.64 -25.60
CA SER A 526 -31.27 19.64 -26.31
C SER A 526 -29.96 19.10 -26.83
N THR A 527 -29.31 18.19 -26.10
CA THR A 527 -27.98 17.67 -26.42
C THR A 527 -28.02 16.66 -27.57
N VAL A 528 -29.13 15.95 -27.77
CA VAL A 528 -29.27 14.92 -28.81
C VAL A 528 -30.11 15.34 -30.00
N LYS A 529 -30.65 16.60 -30.00
CA LYS A 529 -31.46 17.10 -31.07
C LYS A 529 -30.73 17.15 -32.42
N ASP A 530 -29.44 17.48 -32.39
CA ASP A 530 -28.58 17.60 -33.58
C ASP A 530 -27.75 16.30 -33.85
N ALA A 531 -28.07 15.19 -33.15
CA ALA A 531 -27.46 13.89 -33.37
C ALA A 531 -27.93 13.26 -34.71
N ASP A 532 -27.03 12.56 -35.40
CA ASP A 532 -27.36 11.80 -36.62
C ASP A 532 -28.28 10.63 -36.32
N LYS A 533 -28.09 10.02 -35.14
CA LYS A 533 -28.84 8.89 -34.65
C LYS A 533 -29.10 9.02 -33.16
N VAL A 534 -30.30 8.73 -32.74
CA VAL A 534 -30.68 8.57 -31.35
C VAL A 534 -31.05 7.10 -31.09
N ILE A 535 -30.53 6.56 -29.98
CA ILE A 535 -30.77 5.18 -29.55
C ILE A 535 -31.54 5.25 -28.23
N TYR A 536 -32.76 4.69 -28.22
CA TYR A 536 -33.57 4.61 -27.03
C TYR A 536 -33.36 3.27 -26.30
N MET A 537 -32.83 3.36 -25.07
CA MET A 537 -32.57 2.18 -24.23
C MET A 537 -33.59 2.07 -23.08
N LYS A 538 -34.10 0.87 -22.85
CA LYS A 538 -34.95 0.54 -21.70
C LYS A 538 -34.74 -0.92 -21.27
N GLY A 539 -34.51 -1.14 -19.96
CA GLY A 539 -34.35 -2.47 -19.39
C GLY A 539 -33.19 -3.26 -19.98
N GLY A 540 -32.08 -2.60 -20.32
CA GLY A 540 -30.87 -3.23 -20.86
C GLY A 540 -30.92 -3.55 -22.37
N ARG A 541 -31.93 -3.08 -23.08
CA ARG A 541 -32.13 -3.35 -24.52
C ARG A 541 -32.29 -2.05 -25.30
N VAL A 542 -31.91 -2.09 -26.56
CA VAL A 542 -32.29 -1.05 -27.54
C VAL A 542 -33.73 -1.31 -27.97
N LEU A 543 -34.63 -0.37 -27.75
CA LEU A 543 -36.03 -0.46 -28.13
C LEU A 543 -36.33 0.27 -29.44
N GLY A 544 -35.49 1.23 -29.81
CA GLY A 544 -35.62 1.97 -31.06
C GLY A 544 -34.35 2.75 -31.36
N GLU A 545 -34.08 2.91 -32.64
CA GLU A 545 -33.03 3.78 -33.17
C GLU A 545 -33.56 4.54 -34.40
N GLY A 546 -33.13 5.79 -34.54
CA GLY A 546 -33.53 6.65 -35.65
C GLY A 546 -33.14 8.10 -35.42
N SER A 547 -33.61 9.01 -36.23
CA SER A 547 -33.46 10.45 -36.00
C SER A 547 -34.24 10.90 -34.74
N PHE A 548 -33.88 12.04 -34.18
CA PHE A 548 -34.60 12.60 -33.02
C PHE A 548 -36.11 12.77 -33.28
N GLU A 549 -36.49 13.21 -34.49
CA GLU A 549 -37.88 13.42 -34.85
C GLU A 549 -38.64 12.09 -35.02
N GLU A 550 -38.02 11.04 -35.55
CA GLU A 550 -38.61 9.70 -35.68
C GLU A 550 -38.92 9.06 -34.33
N LEU A 551 -38.08 9.27 -33.33
CA LEU A 551 -38.26 8.69 -32.00
C LEU A 551 -39.17 9.55 -31.08
N ARG A 552 -39.45 10.79 -31.46
CA ARG A 552 -40.34 11.69 -30.72
C ARG A 552 -41.82 11.44 -31.03
N GLY A 553 -42.16 10.97 -32.22
CA GLY A 553 -43.50 10.64 -32.69
C GLY A 553 -43.94 9.29 -32.19
#